data_5e7abe73c475f4fa824392cc284bd6c7
#
_entry.id   5e7abe73c475f4fa824392cc284bd6c7
#
_cell.length_a   1.000
_cell.length_b   1.000
_cell.length_c   1.000
_cell.angle_alpha   90.00
_cell.angle_beta   90.00
_cell.angle_gamma   90.00
#
_symmetry.space_group_name_H-M   'P 1'
#
loop_
_entity.id
_entity.type
_entity.pdbx_description
1 polymer ?
#
loop_
_entity_poly.entity_id
_entity_poly.type
_entity_poly.pdbx_seq_one_letter_code
_entity_poly.pdbx_strand_id
1 'polypeptide(L)'
;IGACLRRNVWIDQIQFKVYPNISVLLVGPSGIGKDTAINGVASLLQGNVGVIGGRTAETIVTTMMGLGDPACAVLLAKELSEFFGPKEYQQGMLETITELLSTGDSYNASLKSNPNAIVQRPTLTVMGGSTKDWLHKAMPPEAMTGGFYPRFLIVYEEQGKRHVPWVEFDTNEQELRAAEAARNSFYQGLQGVVMANFGKMAPSDSAKEIYRQFYVERRQYFSPNSEAYAHRCRDTVLRIAMVSAVSRMSSVIEDTDMNFAVEIIKYVGKNLDNAMAPPTLHNRIAMDIIKMLPATRQFLFREMEKKYDMNQVK
;
A
#
# COMPACT_ATOMS: atom_id res chain seq x y z
N ILE A 1 0.94 -12.82 -1.47
CA ILE A 1 -0.10 -13.85 -1.72
C ILE A 1 -1.25 -13.24 -2.54
N GLY A 2 -2.01 -12.28 -2.03
CA GLY A 2 -3.23 -11.78 -2.68
C GLY A 2 -3.06 -11.39 -4.15
N ALA A 3 -1.97 -10.71 -4.51
CA ALA A 3 -1.68 -10.36 -5.90
C ALA A 3 -1.44 -11.58 -6.79
N CYS A 4 -0.79 -12.62 -6.26
CA CYS A 4 -0.51 -13.85 -7.00
C CYS A 4 -1.77 -14.70 -7.25
N LEU A 5 -2.78 -14.57 -6.41
CA LEU A 5 -4.09 -15.22 -6.59
C LEU A 5 -4.90 -14.61 -7.74
N ARG A 6 -4.53 -13.41 -8.19
CA ARG A 6 -5.20 -12.71 -9.30
C ARG A 6 -6.71 -12.60 -9.03
N ARG A 7 -7.56 -13.09 -9.97
CA ARG A 7 -9.03 -13.17 -9.83
C ARG A 7 -9.54 -14.61 -9.62
N ASN A 8 -8.65 -15.53 -9.26
CA ASN A 8 -9.02 -16.93 -9.04
C ASN A 8 -9.68 -17.20 -7.69
N VAL A 9 -9.70 -16.18 -6.82
CA VAL A 9 -10.27 -16.25 -5.47
C VAL A 9 -11.15 -15.03 -5.24
N TRP A 10 -12.36 -15.21 -4.71
CA TRP A 10 -13.26 -14.09 -4.42
C TRP A 10 -14.28 -14.43 -3.35
N ILE A 11 -14.79 -13.38 -2.68
CA ILE A 11 -16.03 -13.42 -1.90
C ILE A 11 -17.13 -12.74 -2.73
N ASP A 12 -18.30 -13.36 -2.80
CA ASP A 12 -19.47 -12.83 -3.49
C ASP A 12 -20.32 -11.96 -2.55
N GLN A 13 -20.51 -10.70 -2.90
CA GLN A 13 -21.32 -9.72 -2.16
C GLN A 13 -22.63 -9.41 -2.92
N ILE A 14 -23.18 -10.39 -3.65
CA ILE A 14 -24.41 -10.30 -4.46
C ILE A 14 -24.25 -9.36 -5.66
N GLN A 15 -23.93 -8.09 -5.41
CA GLN A 15 -23.81 -7.06 -6.47
C GLN A 15 -22.38 -6.94 -7.03
N PHE A 16 -21.38 -7.37 -6.29
CA PHE A 16 -19.97 -7.29 -6.70
C PHE A 16 -19.14 -8.41 -6.03
N LYS A 17 -17.95 -8.62 -6.56
CA LYS A 17 -16.98 -9.57 -6.03
C LYS A 17 -15.85 -8.83 -5.32
N VAL A 18 -15.44 -9.33 -4.17
CA VAL A 18 -14.24 -8.87 -3.46
C VAL A 18 -13.11 -9.83 -3.79
N TYR A 19 -12.03 -9.31 -4.36
CA TYR A 19 -10.82 -10.07 -4.68
C TYR A 19 -9.72 -9.81 -3.64
N PRO A 20 -8.77 -10.74 -3.40
CA PRO A 20 -7.80 -10.68 -2.30
C PRO A 20 -6.62 -9.72 -2.53
N ASN A 21 -6.67 -8.85 -3.53
CA ASN A 21 -5.62 -7.87 -3.83
C ASN A 21 -5.57 -6.77 -2.75
N ILE A 22 -4.43 -6.62 -2.09
CA ILE A 22 -4.19 -5.65 -1.03
C ILE A 22 -3.02 -4.77 -1.45
N SER A 23 -3.27 -3.48 -1.64
CA SER A 23 -2.20 -2.51 -1.86
C SER A 23 -1.66 -2.01 -0.52
N VAL A 24 -0.34 -1.86 -0.43
CA VAL A 24 0.36 -1.50 0.80
C VAL A 24 1.22 -0.26 0.58
N LEU A 25 1.16 0.67 1.52
CA LEU A 25 2.01 1.84 1.56
C LEU A 25 2.83 1.84 2.85
N LEU A 26 4.15 1.74 2.71
CA LEU A 26 5.10 1.83 3.82
C LEU A 26 5.46 3.29 4.03
N VAL A 27 5.14 3.84 5.20
CA VAL A 27 5.41 5.24 5.55
C VAL A 27 6.37 5.30 6.72
N GLY A 28 7.43 6.08 6.58
CA GLY A 28 8.42 6.26 7.64
C GLY A 28 9.63 7.08 7.17
N PRO A 29 10.55 7.43 8.08
CA PRO A 29 11.77 8.17 7.76
C PRO A 29 12.61 7.50 6.66
N SER A 30 13.49 8.29 6.02
CA SER A 30 14.48 7.71 5.11
C SER A 30 15.43 6.78 5.87
N GLY A 31 15.84 5.69 5.23
CA GLY A 31 16.77 4.72 5.85
C GLY A 31 16.14 3.69 6.81
N ILE A 32 14.82 3.73 7.06
CA ILE A 32 14.15 2.78 7.98
C ILE A 32 14.00 1.34 7.41
N GLY A 33 14.43 1.10 6.17
CA GLY A 33 14.38 -0.24 5.55
C GLY A 33 13.17 -0.49 4.64
N LYS A 34 12.41 0.54 4.23
CA LYS A 34 11.27 0.40 3.31
C LYS A 34 11.67 -0.30 2.00
N ASP A 35 12.79 0.10 1.41
CA ASP A 35 13.31 -0.46 0.16
C ASP A 35 13.68 -1.92 0.30
N THR A 36 14.27 -2.30 1.43
CA THR A 36 14.61 -3.69 1.76
C THR A 36 13.35 -4.55 1.78
N ALA A 37 12.28 -4.06 2.42
CA ALA A 37 11.00 -4.76 2.47
C ALA A 37 10.37 -4.91 1.07
N ILE A 38 10.37 -3.84 0.25
CA ILE A 38 9.84 -3.87 -1.12
C ILE A 38 10.65 -4.83 -2.00
N ASN A 39 11.99 -4.79 -1.93
CA ASN A 39 12.85 -5.70 -2.67
C ASN A 39 12.66 -7.17 -2.26
N GLY A 40 12.48 -7.42 -0.97
CA GLY A 40 12.17 -8.76 -0.45
C GLY A 40 10.89 -9.31 -1.07
N VAL A 41 9.82 -8.51 -1.13
CA VAL A 41 8.56 -8.89 -1.78
C VAL A 41 8.76 -9.07 -3.29
N ALA A 42 9.48 -8.16 -3.96
CA ALA A 42 9.74 -8.25 -5.40
C ALA A 42 10.35 -9.61 -5.79
N SER A 43 11.30 -10.10 -5.00
CA SER A 43 11.95 -11.40 -5.25
C SER A 43 10.99 -12.60 -5.16
N LEU A 44 9.91 -12.48 -4.37
CA LEU A 44 8.89 -13.53 -4.19
C LEU A 44 7.81 -13.50 -5.28
N LEU A 45 7.67 -12.38 -5.98
CA LEU A 45 6.64 -12.20 -7.02
C LEU A 45 7.06 -12.73 -8.39
N GLN A 46 8.37 -12.95 -8.62
CA GLN A 46 8.90 -13.39 -9.92
C GLN A 46 8.24 -14.68 -10.39
N GLY A 47 7.74 -14.67 -11.63
CA GLY A 47 7.06 -15.81 -12.24
C GLY A 47 5.61 -16.04 -11.79
N ASN A 48 5.12 -15.37 -10.72
CA ASN A 48 3.77 -15.58 -10.17
C ASN A 48 2.76 -14.53 -10.66
N VAL A 49 3.20 -13.30 -10.87
CA VAL A 49 2.35 -12.18 -11.31
C VAL A 49 3.18 -11.20 -12.13
N GLY A 50 2.52 -10.46 -13.02
CA GLY A 50 3.17 -9.38 -13.77
C GLY A 50 3.67 -8.27 -12.83
N VAL A 51 4.94 -7.84 -12.99
CA VAL A 51 5.51 -6.72 -12.22
C VAL A 51 5.71 -5.53 -13.15
N ILE A 52 5.15 -4.38 -12.76
CA ILE A 52 5.25 -3.14 -13.52
C ILE A 52 6.38 -2.30 -12.93
N GLY A 53 7.34 -1.93 -13.78
CA GLY A 53 8.42 -0.98 -13.45
C GLY A 53 8.25 0.40 -14.11
N GLY A 54 7.20 0.58 -14.92
CA GLY A 54 6.94 1.83 -15.64
C GLY A 54 6.44 2.95 -14.74
N ARG A 55 6.84 4.19 -15.06
CA ARG A 55 6.59 5.39 -14.22
C ARG A 55 5.59 6.37 -14.88
N THR A 56 4.89 5.96 -15.92
CA THR A 56 3.86 6.77 -16.58
C THR A 56 2.55 6.01 -16.66
N ALA A 57 1.43 6.72 -16.64
CA ALA A 57 0.10 6.13 -16.78
C ALA A 57 -0.01 5.28 -18.06
N GLU A 58 0.54 5.78 -19.18
CA GLU A 58 0.56 5.06 -20.46
C GLU A 58 1.34 3.73 -20.36
N THR A 59 2.50 3.72 -19.72
CA THR A 59 3.29 2.50 -19.54
C THR A 59 2.56 1.48 -18.66
N ILE A 60 1.92 1.93 -17.58
CA ILE A 60 1.14 1.04 -16.71
C ILE A 60 0.00 0.39 -17.50
N VAL A 61 -0.80 1.19 -18.20
CA VAL A 61 -1.94 0.70 -18.99
C VAL A 61 -1.48 -0.26 -20.10
N THR A 62 -0.45 0.12 -20.86
CA THR A 62 0.08 -0.70 -21.96
C THR A 62 0.62 -2.04 -21.45
N THR A 63 1.35 -2.01 -20.33
CA THR A 63 1.85 -3.23 -19.69
C THR A 63 0.70 -4.13 -19.26
N MET A 64 -0.33 -3.57 -18.60
CA MET A 64 -1.48 -4.35 -18.16
C MET A 64 -2.25 -4.96 -19.34
N MET A 65 -2.43 -4.23 -20.44
CA MET A 65 -3.04 -4.77 -21.66
C MET A 65 -2.27 -6.00 -22.18
N GLY A 66 -0.94 -5.96 -22.14
CA GLY A 66 -0.08 -7.09 -22.56
C GLY A 66 -0.18 -8.32 -21.66
N LEU A 67 -0.73 -8.22 -20.45
CA LEU A 67 -0.88 -9.36 -19.53
C LEU A 67 -2.11 -10.24 -19.84
N GLY A 68 -2.97 -9.81 -20.75
CA GLY A 68 -4.15 -10.57 -21.17
C GLY A 68 -5.36 -10.36 -20.24
N ASP A 69 -6.21 -11.39 -20.11
CA ASP A 69 -7.47 -11.35 -19.37
C ASP A 69 -7.56 -12.50 -18.35
N PRO A 70 -7.63 -12.24 -17.04
CA PRO A 70 -7.61 -10.92 -16.38
C PRO A 70 -6.22 -10.27 -16.36
N ALA A 71 -6.17 -8.96 -16.55
CA ALA A 71 -4.96 -8.16 -16.48
C ALA A 71 -4.57 -7.91 -15.00
N CYS A 72 -3.72 -8.76 -14.46
CA CYS A 72 -3.32 -8.72 -13.07
C CYS A 72 -1.84 -8.38 -12.93
N ALA A 73 -1.52 -7.32 -12.18
CA ALA A 73 -0.16 -6.83 -12.01
C ALA A 73 0.13 -6.29 -10.62
N VAL A 74 1.42 -6.22 -10.28
CA VAL A 74 1.94 -5.51 -9.11
C VAL A 74 2.81 -4.35 -9.57
N LEU A 75 2.51 -3.16 -9.08
CA LEU A 75 3.33 -1.97 -9.23
C LEU A 75 4.19 -1.81 -7.97
N LEU A 76 5.50 -1.83 -8.14
CA LEU A 76 6.47 -1.63 -7.06
C LEU A 76 7.02 -0.21 -7.14
N ALA A 77 6.69 0.62 -6.15
CA ALA A 77 7.09 2.01 -6.05
C ALA A 77 7.97 2.22 -4.81
N LYS A 78 9.31 2.04 -4.95
CA LYS A 78 10.24 2.27 -3.83
C LYS A 78 10.09 3.66 -3.24
N GLU A 79 9.95 4.65 -4.11
CA GLU A 79 9.60 6.02 -3.75
C GLU A 79 8.32 6.41 -4.49
N LEU A 80 7.23 6.59 -3.74
CA LEU A 80 5.93 6.97 -4.32
C LEU A 80 6.01 8.34 -5.06
N SER A 81 6.99 9.18 -4.69
CA SER A 81 7.31 10.44 -5.36
C SER A 81 7.65 10.31 -6.84
N GLU A 82 8.09 9.16 -7.28
CA GLU A 82 8.41 8.91 -8.68
C GLU A 82 7.17 8.89 -9.57
N PHE A 83 6.00 8.65 -8.99
CA PHE A 83 4.72 8.48 -9.71
C PHE A 83 3.84 9.72 -9.65
N PHE A 84 3.99 10.57 -8.61
CA PHE A 84 3.13 11.72 -8.38
C PHE A 84 3.93 13.00 -8.27
N GLY A 85 3.53 14.04 -8.98
CA GLY A 85 4.18 15.34 -8.95
C GLY A 85 3.68 16.25 -10.09
N PRO A 86 4.28 17.45 -10.22
CA PRO A 86 3.86 18.44 -11.21
C PRO A 86 4.37 18.18 -12.64
N LYS A 87 5.12 17.10 -12.85
CA LYS A 87 5.69 16.78 -14.16
C LYS A 87 4.61 16.31 -15.14
N GLU A 88 4.72 16.72 -16.40
CA GLU A 88 3.74 16.43 -17.45
C GLU A 88 3.42 14.93 -17.59
N TYR A 89 4.44 14.07 -17.47
CA TYR A 89 4.26 12.62 -17.57
C TYR A 89 3.58 11.98 -16.34
N GLN A 90 3.38 12.73 -15.26
CA GLN A 90 2.69 12.29 -14.04
C GLN A 90 1.22 12.72 -14.02
N GLN A 91 0.78 13.53 -14.98
CA GLN A 91 -0.62 13.90 -15.10
C GLN A 91 -1.49 12.67 -15.37
N GLY A 92 -2.65 12.62 -14.73
CA GLY A 92 -3.57 11.48 -14.84
C GLY A 92 -3.11 10.19 -14.12
N MET A 93 -1.92 10.18 -13.50
CA MET A 93 -1.42 8.99 -12.82
C MET A 93 -2.29 8.60 -11.62
N LEU A 94 -2.71 9.58 -10.82
CA LEU A 94 -3.53 9.37 -9.64
C LEU A 94 -4.87 8.72 -10.01
N GLU A 95 -5.54 9.25 -11.03
CA GLU A 95 -6.81 8.76 -11.56
C GLU A 95 -6.64 7.35 -12.12
N THR A 96 -5.64 7.15 -12.96
CA THR A 96 -5.35 5.84 -13.58
C THR A 96 -5.11 4.77 -12.54
N ILE A 97 -4.25 5.01 -11.55
CA ILE A 97 -3.98 4.03 -10.50
C ILE A 97 -5.24 3.79 -9.66
N THR A 98 -5.97 4.87 -9.31
CA THR A 98 -7.20 4.77 -8.52
C THR A 98 -8.26 3.88 -9.18
N GLU A 99 -8.44 4.03 -10.50
CA GLU A 99 -9.37 3.19 -11.28
C GLU A 99 -8.88 1.74 -11.37
N LEU A 100 -7.61 1.51 -11.68
CA LEU A 100 -7.04 0.17 -11.78
C LEU A 100 -7.04 -0.60 -10.45
N LEU A 101 -7.02 0.11 -9.31
CA LEU A 101 -7.19 -0.49 -7.97
C LEU A 101 -8.63 -0.93 -7.69
N SER A 102 -9.61 -0.48 -8.47
CA SER A 102 -11.04 -0.70 -8.20
C SER A 102 -11.57 -2.05 -8.67
N THR A 103 -10.77 -2.86 -9.35
CA THR A 103 -11.12 -4.23 -9.81
C THR A 103 -12.41 -4.32 -10.63
N GLY A 104 -12.65 -3.34 -11.51
CA GLY A 104 -13.78 -3.34 -12.47
C GLY A 104 -13.69 -4.45 -13.53
N ASP A 105 -14.68 -4.54 -14.39
CA ASP A 105 -14.69 -5.50 -15.51
C ASP A 105 -13.84 -5.02 -16.69
N SER A 106 -13.70 -3.72 -16.87
CA SER A 106 -12.78 -3.12 -17.84
C SER A 106 -12.33 -1.75 -17.38
N TYR A 107 -11.18 -1.31 -17.88
CA TYR A 107 -10.70 0.06 -17.79
C TYR A 107 -10.43 0.59 -19.19
N ASN A 108 -11.15 1.63 -19.59
CA ASN A 108 -10.99 2.28 -20.87
C ASN A 108 -10.04 3.48 -20.72
N ALA A 109 -8.96 3.49 -21.47
CA ALA A 109 -7.98 4.57 -21.45
C ALA A 109 -7.83 5.18 -22.86
N SER A 110 -7.62 6.50 -22.90
CA SER A 110 -7.22 7.17 -24.13
C SER A 110 -5.73 7.46 -24.05
N LEU A 111 -4.94 6.63 -24.70
CA LEU A 111 -3.48 6.78 -24.78
C LEU A 111 -3.09 7.50 -26.06
N LYS A 112 -1.94 8.19 -26.06
CA LYS A 112 -1.40 8.81 -27.28
C LYS A 112 -1.14 7.76 -28.39
N SER A 113 -0.66 6.60 -27.98
CA SER A 113 -0.37 5.46 -28.90
C SER A 113 -1.60 4.65 -29.26
N ASN A 114 -2.65 4.64 -28.44
CA ASN A 114 -3.88 3.87 -28.64
C ASN A 114 -5.08 4.59 -27.98
N PRO A 115 -5.87 5.39 -28.76
CA PRO A 115 -7.00 6.12 -28.22
C PRO A 115 -8.13 5.25 -27.65
N ASN A 116 -8.19 3.98 -28.02
CA ASN A 116 -9.21 3.03 -27.58
C ASN A 116 -8.60 1.88 -26.79
N ALA A 117 -7.64 2.18 -25.92
CA ALA A 117 -7.00 1.19 -25.07
C ALA A 117 -7.99 0.64 -24.04
N ILE A 118 -8.10 -0.69 -23.94
CA ILE A 118 -8.97 -1.36 -22.98
C ILE A 118 -8.14 -2.38 -22.21
N VAL A 119 -8.14 -2.25 -20.90
CA VAL A 119 -7.59 -3.26 -19.97
C VAL A 119 -8.73 -4.14 -19.48
N GLN A 120 -8.68 -5.43 -19.78
CA GLN A 120 -9.73 -6.37 -19.43
C GLN A 120 -9.55 -6.87 -17.99
N ARG A 121 -10.62 -6.79 -17.21
CA ARG A 121 -10.69 -7.22 -15.80
C ARG A 121 -9.43 -6.83 -15.00
N PRO A 122 -9.10 -5.51 -14.93
CA PRO A 122 -7.87 -5.05 -14.28
C PRO A 122 -7.85 -5.40 -12.79
N THR A 123 -6.68 -5.80 -12.32
CA THR A 123 -6.41 -5.99 -10.89
C THR A 123 -4.98 -5.52 -10.62
N LEU A 124 -4.86 -4.24 -10.28
CA LEU A 124 -3.60 -3.66 -9.89
C LEU A 124 -3.43 -3.81 -8.37
N THR A 125 -2.26 -4.25 -7.95
CA THR A 125 -1.79 -4.19 -6.57
C THR A 125 -0.60 -3.27 -6.52
N VAL A 126 -0.56 -2.35 -5.57
CA VAL A 126 0.57 -1.42 -5.41
C VAL A 126 1.26 -1.69 -4.09
N MET A 127 2.57 -1.80 -4.12
CA MET A 127 3.40 -1.74 -2.92
C MET A 127 4.35 -0.57 -3.05
N GLY A 128 4.17 0.43 -2.18
CA GLY A 128 4.90 1.68 -2.24
C GLY A 128 5.59 2.04 -0.95
N GLY A 129 6.65 2.86 -1.08
CA GLY A 129 7.34 3.51 0.03
C GLY A 129 7.21 5.03 -0.04
N SER A 130 7.13 5.69 1.10
CA SER A 130 7.11 7.15 1.18
C SER A 130 7.60 7.66 2.53
N THR A 131 7.85 8.95 2.61
CA THR A 131 8.01 9.69 3.85
C THR A 131 6.78 10.55 4.13
N LYS A 132 6.54 10.90 5.39
CA LYS A 132 5.46 11.84 5.75
C LYS A 132 5.55 13.16 4.98
N ASP A 133 6.75 13.73 4.97
CA ASP A 133 6.98 15.04 4.35
C ASP A 133 6.62 15.03 2.87
N TRP A 134 6.95 13.94 2.19
CA TRP A 134 6.62 13.84 0.77
C TRP A 134 5.10 13.67 0.56
N LEU A 135 4.45 12.81 1.34
CA LEU A 135 2.99 12.63 1.25
C LEU A 135 2.25 13.97 1.36
N HIS A 136 2.69 14.84 2.29
CA HIS A 136 2.07 16.17 2.44
C HIS A 136 2.41 17.17 1.36
N LYS A 137 3.59 17.07 0.74
CA LYS A 137 4.05 18.07 -0.26
C LYS A 137 3.59 17.79 -1.67
N ALA A 138 3.56 16.53 -2.04
CA ALA A 138 3.38 16.14 -3.43
C ALA A 138 1.98 15.58 -3.73
N MET A 139 1.24 15.14 -2.71
CA MET A 139 -0.10 14.63 -2.92
C MET A 139 -1.15 15.72 -2.72
N PRO A 140 -2.08 15.87 -3.66
CA PRO A 140 -3.17 16.83 -3.51
C PRO A 140 -4.07 16.43 -2.33
N PRO A 141 -4.68 17.41 -1.61
CA PRO A 141 -5.60 17.12 -0.51
C PRO A 141 -6.73 16.15 -0.89
N GLU A 142 -7.18 16.21 -2.13
CA GLU A 142 -8.21 15.35 -2.69
C GLU A 142 -7.80 13.88 -2.72
N ALA A 143 -6.52 13.56 -2.82
CA ALA A 143 -6.02 12.19 -2.72
C ALA A 143 -6.21 11.62 -1.31
N MET A 144 -6.16 12.48 -0.29
CA MET A 144 -6.35 12.11 1.11
C MET A 144 -7.82 11.75 1.39
N THR A 145 -8.75 12.56 0.89
CA THR A 145 -10.21 12.41 1.08
C THR A 145 -10.88 11.71 -0.08
N GLY A 146 -10.35 11.81 -1.28
CA GLY A 146 -10.93 11.37 -2.56
C GLY A 146 -10.85 9.88 -2.87
N GLY A 147 -10.40 9.05 -1.94
CA GLY A 147 -10.47 7.60 -2.11
C GLY A 147 -9.21 6.92 -2.65
N PHE A 148 -8.11 7.61 -2.95
CA PHE A 148 -6.84 7.00 -3.31
C PHE A 148 -6.21 6.31 -2.09
N TYR A 149 -5.87 7.06 -1.03
CA TYR A 149 -5.26 6.50 0.18
C TYR A 149 -6.11 5.44 0.88
N PRO A 150 -7.44 5.58 1.01
CA PRO A 150 -8.25 4.54 1.63
C PRO A 150 -8.25 3.17 0.92
N ARG A 151 -7.63 3.08 -0.27
CA ARG A 151 -7.40 1.81 -0.97
C ARG A 151 -6.11 1.10 -0.54
N PHE A 152 -5.28 1.76 0.26
CA PHE A 152 -4.01 1.21 0.74
C PHE A 152 -4.11 0.76 2.19
N LEU A 153 -3.44 -0.32 2.51
CA LEU A 153 -3.06 -0.65 3.87
C LEU A 153 -1.81 0.18 4.21
N ILE A 154 -1.99 1.23 5.02
CA ILE A 154 -0.87 2.11 5.39
C ILE A 154 -0.19 1.57 6.63
N VAL A 155 1.06 1.18 6.48
CA VAL A 155 1.94 0.74 7.56
C VAL A 155 2.90 1.86 7.89
N TYR A 156 2.78 2.40 9.10
CA TYR A 156 3.61 3.49 9.59
C TYR A 156 4.56 3.02 10.67
N GLU A 157 5.83 3.39 10.53
CA GLU A 157 6.84 3.18 11.55
C GLU A 157 7.79 4.39 11.59
N GLU A 158 8.04 4.91 12.80
CA GLU A 158 8.88 6.08 13.00
C GLU A 158 10.33 5.72 13.31
N GLN A 159 10.54 4.56 13.93
CA GLN A 159 11.87 4.09 14.33
C GLN A 159 12.03 2.62 13.98
N GLY A 160 13.24 2.25 13.53
CA GLY A 160 13.60 0.85 13.34
C GLY A 160 13.65 0.11 14.70
N LYS A 161 12.97 -1.02 14.77
CA LYS A 161 12.92 -1.83 16.00
C LYS A 161 14.20 -2.63 16.25
N ARG A 162 15.00 -2.87 15.21
CA ARG A 162 16.23 -3.64 15.26
C ARG A 162 17.34 -2.92 14.52
N HIS A 163 18.47 -2.72 15.17
CA HIS A 163 19.69 -2.23 14.56
C HIS A 163 20.61 -3.41 14.31
N VAL A 164 20.90 -3.71 13.06
CA VAL A 164 21.84 -4.75 12.64
C VAL A 164 22.92 -4.05 11.82
N PRO A 165 24.02 -3.59 12.44
CA PRO A 165 25.06 -2.83 11.75
C PRO A 165 25.75 -3.64 10.66
N TRP A 166 25.94 -4.94 10.91
CA TRP A 166 26.60 -5.84 9.97
C TRP A 166 26.08 -7.27 10.15
N VAL A 167 25.38 -7.79 9.15
CA VAL A 167 24.69 -9.08 9.21
C VAL A 167 25.63 -10.23 9.58
N GLU A 168 26.85 -10.26 9.03
CA GLU A 168 27.82 -11.34 9.28
C GLU A 168 28.32 -11.38 10.74
N PHE A 169 28.35 -10.22 11.41
CA PHE A 169 28.77 -10.16 12.82
C PHE A 169 27.62 -10.38 13.80
N ASP A 170 26.41 -9.99 13.41
CA ASP A 170 25.22 -9.99 14.28
C ASP A 170 24.33 -11.21 14.09
N THR A 171 24.65 -12.08 13.10
CA THR A 171 23.84 -13.26 12.76
C THR A 171 24.77 -14.48 12.63
N ASN A 172 24.49 -15.54 13.38
CA ASN A 172 25.26 -16.76 13.27
C ASN A 172 24.83 -17.58 12.03
N GLU A 173 25.68 -18.53 11.59
CA GLU A 173 25.45 -19.36 10.41
C GLU A 173 24.14 -20.16 10.50
N GLN A 174 23.74 -20.57 11.69
CA GLN A 174 22.49 -21.32 11.91
C GLN A 174 21.27 -20.43 11.66
N GLU A 175 21.28 -19.16 12.09
CA GLU A 175 20.21 -18.21 11.83
C GLU A 175 20.12 -17.87 10.35
N LEU A 176 21.24 -17.72 9.65
CA LEU A 176 21.25 -17.49 8.20
C LEU A 176 20.62 -18.67 7.44
N ARG A 177 21.03 -19.91 7.78
CA ARG A 177 20.45 -21.12 7.18
C ARG A 177 18.96 -21.25 7.48
N ALA A 178 18.54 -20.92 8.70
CA ALA A 178 17.12 -20.92 9.09
C ALA A 178 16.32 -19.89 8.30
N ALA A 179 16.86 -18.68 8.09
CA ALA A 179 16.23 -17.64 7.29
C ALA A 179 16.08 -18.02 5.80
N GLU A 180 17.12 -18.65 5.23
CA GLU A 180 17.06 -19.17 3.85
C GLU A 180 16.05 -20.31 3.71
N ALA A 181 16.02 -21.25 4.66
CA ALA A 181 15.07 -22.34 4.69
C ALA A 181 13.62 -21.81 4.80
N ALA A 182 13.38 -20.82 5.67
CA ALA A 182 12.08 -20.17 5.81
C ALA A 182 11.65 -19.47 4.52
N ARG A 183 12.58 -18.76 3.86
CA ARG A 183 12.31 -18.10 2.56
C ARG A 183 11.94 -19.12 1.48
N ASN A 184 12.68 -20.21 1.38
CA ASN A 184 12.43 -21.27 0.41
C ASN A 184 11.09 -21.97 0.67
N SER A 185 10.79 -22.27 1.95
CA SER A 185 9.50 -22.83 2.37
C SER A 185 8.34 -21.89 2.03
N PHE A 186 8.50 -20.60 2.28
CA PHE A 186 7.48 -19.60 1.91
C PHE A 186 7.26 -19.54 0.39
N TYR A 187 8.35 -19.57 -0.40
CA TYR A 187 8.25 -19.57 -1.85
C TYR A 187 7.52 -20.82 -2.38
N GLN A 188 7.86 -22.01 -1.86
CA GLN A 188 7.19 -23.24 -2.21
C GLN A 188 5.71 -23.23 -1.80
N GLY A 189 5.40 -22.73 -0.59
CA GLY A 189 4.03 -22.54 -0.13
C GLY A 189 3.26 -21.58 -1.04
N LEU A 190 3.88 -20.48 -1.47
CA LEU A 190 3.26 -19.54 -2.40
C LEU A 190 2.96 -20.19 -3.76
N GLN A 191 3.86 -21.02 -4.28
CA GLN A 191 3.61 -21.78 -5.51
C GLN A 191 2.41 -22.74 -5.36
N GLY A 192 2.32 -23.45 -4.23
CA GLY A 192 1.17 -24.29 -3.91
C GLY A 192 -0.13 -23.51 -3.88
N VAL A 193 -0.14 -22.36 -3.24
CA VAL A 193 -1.30 -21.44 -3.18
C VAL A 193 -1.71 -20.93 -4.56
N VAL A 194 -0.74 -20.58 -5.41
CA VAL A 194 -1.01 -20.07 -6.77
C VAL A 194 -1.61 -21.17 -7.67
N MET A 195 -1.15 -22.42 -7.49
CA MET A 195 -1.64 -23.57 -8.26
C MET A 195 -3.00 -24.08 -7.78
N ALA A 196 -3.36 -23.83 -6.52
CA ALA A 196 -4.63 -24.24 -5.97
C ALA A 196 -5.79 -23.40 -6.53
N ASN A 197 -6.87 -24.06 -6.91
CA ASN A 197 -8.08 -23.39 -7.40
C ASN A 197 -9.10 -23.26 -6.26
N PHE A 198 -9.00 -22.19 -5.47
CA PHE A 198 -9.91 -21.96 -4.34
C PHE A 198 -11.31 -21.49 -4.78
N GLY A 199 -11.39 -20.72 -5.87
CA GLY A 199 -12.66 -20.22 -6.39
C GLY A 199 -13.37 -19.26 -5.43
N LYS A 200 -14.70 -19.45 -5.30
CA LYS A 200 -15.54 -18.68 -4.38
C LYS A 200 -15.27 -19.11 -2.93
N MET A 201 -14.91 -18.14 -2.09
CA MET A 201 -14.74 -18.33 -0.66
C MET A 201 -15.97 -17.86 0.12
N ALA A 202 -16.21 -18.46 1.27
CA ALA A 202 -17.26 -18.04 2.18
C ALA A 202 -16.73 -18.03 3.62
N PRO A 203 -17.09 -17.00 4.42
CA PRO A 203 -16.84 -17.02 5.85
C PRO A 203 -17.73 -18.06 6.54
N SER A 204 -17.20 -18.72 7.58
CA SER A 204 -17.98 -19.51 8.52
C SER A 204 -19.02 -18.62 9.24
N ASP A 205 -19.99 -19.21 9.92
CA ASP A 205 -21.01 -18.40 10.62
C ASP A 205 -20.40 -17.61 11.79
N SER A 206 -19.41 -18.16 12.49
CA SER A 206 -18.64 -17.44 13.51
C SER A 206 -17.84 -16.28 12.91
N ALA A 207 -17.18 -16.48 11.77
CA ALA A 207 -16.46 -15.42 11.07
C ALA A 207 -17.39 -14.29 10.56
N LYS A 208 -18.60 -14.64 10.12
CA LYS A 208 -19.62 -13.64 9.75
C LYS A 208 -20.04 -12.78 10.94
N GLU A 209 -20.17 -13.39 12.12
CA GLU A 209 -20.56 -12.63 13.32
C GLU A 209 -19.45 -11.66 13.75
N ILE A 210 -18.18 -12.09 13.71
CA ILE A 210 -17.02 -11.23 13.95
C ILE A 210 -17.01 -10.06 12.95
N TYR A 211 -17.26 -10.34 11.66
CA TYR A 211 -17.33 -9.29 10.65
C TYR A 211 -18.49 -8.32 10.87
N ARG A 212 -19.68 -8.79 11.30
CA ARG A 212 -20.82 -7.92 11.64
C ARG A 212 -20.49 -6.98 12.78
N GLN A 213 -19.91 -7.51 13.86
CA GLN A 213 -19.47 -6.70 14.98
C GLN A 213 -18.45 -5.65 14.54
N PHE A 214 -17.41 -6.07 13.82
CA PHE A 214 -16.44 -5.15 13.24
C PHE A 214 -17.11 -4.08 12.37
N TYR A 215 -18.04 -4.46 11.50
CA TYR A 215 -18.73 -3.53 10.60
C TYR A 215 -19.48 -2.43 11.35
N VAL A 216 -20.12 -2.75 12.48
CA VAL A 216 -20.81 -1.77 13.34
C VAL A 216 -19.80 -0.87 14.05
N GLU A 217 -18.74 -1.45 14.59
CA GLU A 217 -17.78 -0.76 15.45
C GLU A 217 -16.67 -0.04 14.67
N ARG A 218 -16.48 -0.30 13.40
CA ARG A 218 -15.29 0.09 12.63
C ARG A 218 -14.92 1.56 12.71
N ARG A 219 -15.92 2.46 12.86
CA ARG A 219 -15.67 3.91 12.93
C ARG A 219 -14.86 4.31 14.17
N GLN A 220 -14.99 3.58 15.28
CA GLN A 220 -14.25 3.87 16.51
C GLN A 220 -12.76 3.57 16.43
N TYR A 221 -12.31 2.82 15.41
CA TYR A 221 -10.90 2.53 15.18
C TYR A 221 -10.16 3.63 14.40
N PHE A 222 -10.89 4.65 13.94
CA PHE A 222 -10.35 5.73 13.13
C PHE A 222 -10.76 7.08 13.71
N SER A 223 -9.91 8.09 13.52
CA SER A 223 -10.25 9.45 13.86
C SER A 223 -11.30 10.03 12.90
N PRO A 224 -11.97 11.13 13.25
CA PRO A 224 -12.87 11.84 12.34
C PRO A 224 -12.23 12.25 11.01
N ASN A 225 -10.93 12.54 11.01
CA ASN A 225 -10.17 12.90 9.81
C ASN A 225 -9.93 11.71 8.87
N SER A 226 -10.13 10.49 9.36
CA SER A 226 -9.88 9.24 8.64
C SER A 226 -11.17 8.48 8.30
N GLU A 227 -12.31 9.16 8.25
CA GLU A 227 -13.64 8.55 8.00
C GLU A 227 -13.69 7.79 6.66
N ALA A 228 -13.04 8.30 5.62
CA ALA A 228 -12.94 7.62 4.32
C ALA A 228 -12.29 6.22 4.44
N TYR A 229 -11.32 6.08 5.34
CA TYR A 229 -10.72 4.80 5.69
C TYR A 229 -11.70 3.87 6.40
N ALA A 230 -12.43 4.39 7.39
CA ALA A 230 -13.44 3.62 8.11
C ALA A 230 -14.53 3.06 7.18
N HIS A 231 -14.85 3.76 6.10
CA HIS A 231 -15.79 3.28 5.09
C HIS A 231 -15.24 2.15 4.23
N ARG A 232 -13.97 2.23 3.82
CA ARG A 232 -13.35 1.26 2.89
C ARG A 232 -12.72 0.06 3.57
N CYS A 233 -12.34 0.15 4.84
CA CYS A 233 -11.69 -0.95 5.57
C CYS A 233 -12.56 -2.22 5.64
N ARG A 234 -13.88 -2.12 5.47
CA ARG A 234 -14.80 -3.27 5.38
C ARG A 234 -14.38 -4.29 4.31
N ASP A 235 -14.01 -3.79 3.12
CA ASP A 235 -13.58 -4.67 2.03
C ASP A 235 -12.14 -5.15 2.27
N THR A 236 -11.30 -4.30 2.87
CA THR A 236 -9.92 -4.65 3.20
C THR A 236 -9.84 -5.76 4.25
N VAL A 237 -10.71 -5.77 5.26
CA VAL A 237 -10.82 -6.88 6.22
C VAL A 237 -11.11 -8.20 5.51
N LEU A 238 -12.08 -8.22 4.59
CA LEU A 238 -12.41 -9.43 3.83
C LEU A 238 -11.24 -9.90 2.97
N ARG A 239 -10.49 -8.96 2.36
CA ARG A 239 -9.28 -9.27 1.57
C ARG A 239 -8.19 -9.90 2.43
N ILE A 240 -7.93 -9.36 3.62
CA ILE A 240 -6.94 -9.89 4.55
C ILE A 240 -7.36 -11.28 5.05
N ALA A 241 -8.64 -11.44 5.43
CA ALA A 241 -9.19 -12.72 5.87
C ALA A 241 -9.08 -13.80 4.78
N MET A 242 -9.36 -13.47 3.49
CA MET A 242 -9.14 -14.38 2.37
C MET A 242 -7.68 -14.79 2.26
N VAL A 243 -6.74 -13.84 2.33
CA VAL A 243 -5.29 -14.13 2.26
C VAL A 243 -4.86 -15.04 3.41
N SER A 244 -5.38 -14.81 4.63
CA SER A 244 -5.12 -15.66 5.79
C SER A 244 -5.62 -17.08 5.58
N ALA A 245 -6.87 -17.27 5.17
CA ALA A 245 -7.47 -18.58 4.91
C ALA A 245 -6.72 -19.35 3.81
N VAL A 246 -6.41 -18.68 2.70
CA VAL A 246 -5.65 -19.27 1.59
C VAL A 246 -4.24 -19.68 2.01
N SER A 247 -3.59 -18.93 2.91
CA SER A 247 -2.27 -19.31 3.44
C SER A 247 -2.29 -20.62 4.23
N ARG A 248 -3.46 -21.03 4.73
CA ARG A 248 -3.72 -22.32 5.36
C ARG A 248 -4.27 -23.37 4.38
N MET A 249 -4.28 -23.06 3.08
CA MET A 249 -4.86 -23.91 2.03
C MET A 249 -6.37 -24.19 2.24
N SER A 250 -7.10 -23.22 2.81
CA SER A 250 -8.55 -23.32 3.05
C SER A 250 -9.33 -22.40 2.11
N SER A 251 -10.46 -22.91 1.60
CA SER A 251 -11.47 -22.11 0.89
C SER A 251 -12.54 -21.52 1.82
N VAL A 252 -12.50 -21.87 3.12
CA VAL A 252 -13.38 -21.34 4.15
C VAL A 252 -12.60 -20.35 5.01
N ILE A 253 -13.19 -19.18 5.24
CA ILE A 253 -12.64 -18.16 6.14
C ILE A 253 -13.18 -18.46 7.53
N GLU A 254 -12.29 -18.83 8.44
CA GLU A 254 -12.63 -19.14 9.82
C GLU A 254 -12.56 -17.87 10.70
N ASP A 255 -13.03 -18.00 11.94
CA ASP A 255 -12.97 -16.92 12.95
C ASP A 255 -11.54 -16.43 13.23
N THR A 256 -10.56 -17.33 13.21
CA THR A 256 -9.14 -16.97 13.36
C THR A 256 -8.65 -16.04 12.25
N ASP A 257 -9.07 -16.29 10.99
CA ASP A 257 -8.71 -15.45 9.84
C ASP A 257 -9.36 -14.06 9.94
N MET A 258 -10.64 -14.05 10.35
CA MET A 258 -11.38 -12.80 10.47
C MET A 258 -10.86 -11.95 11.64
N ASN A 259 -10.56 -12.56 12.79
CA ASN A 259 -9.95 -11.88 13.92
C ASN A 259 -8.57 -11.30 13.55
N PHE A 260 -7.72 -12.08 12.88
CA PHE A 260 -6.44 -11.60 12.38
C PHE A 260 -6.59 -10.37 11.48
N ALA A 261 -7.56 -10.41 10.55
CA ALA A 261 -7.84 -9.30 9.66
C ALA A 261 -8.30 -8.04 10.40
N VAL A 262 -9.18 -8.20 11.39
CA VAL A 262 -9.68 -7.11 12.23
C VAL A 262 -8.54 -6.47 13.04
N GLU A 263 -7.66 -7.27 13.62
CA GLU A 263 -6.52 -6.76 14.40
C GLU A 263 -5.53 -5.95 13.51
N ILE A 264 -5.29 -6.38 12.27
CA ILE A 264 -4.49 -5.59 11.32
C ILE A 264 -5.16 -4.23 11.06
N ILE A 265 -6.48 -4.19 10.85
CA ILE A 265 -7.17 -2.91 10.61
C ILE A 265 -7.15 -2.01 11.86
N LYS A 266 -7.29 -2.56 13.05
CA LYS A 266 -7.14 -1.80 14.30
C LYS A 266 -5.73 -1.21 14.43
N TYR A 267 -4.70 -2.00 14.12
CA TYR A 267 -3.31 -1.51 14.11
C TYR A 267 -3.12 -0.35 13.12
N VAL A 268 -3.64 -0.48 11.90
CA VAL A 268 -3.58 0.58 10.88
C VAL A 268 -4.32 1.82 11.37
N GLY A 269 -5.55 1.67 11.87
CA GLY A 269 -6.36 2.80 12.37
C GLY A 269 -5.65 3.57 13.48
N LYS A 270 -5.03 2.87 14.44
CA LYS A 270 -4.27 3.48 15.52
C LYS A 270 -3.07 4.33 15.05
N ASN A 271 -2.43 3.92 13.95
CA ASN A 271 -1.22 4.56 13.46
C ASN A 271 -1.48 5.52 12.27
N LEU A 272 -2.69 5.51 11.72
CA LEU A 272 -3.03 6.24 10.50
C LEU A 272 -2.84 7.76 10.65
N ASP A 273 -3.32 8.34 11.74
CA ASP A 273 -3.19 9.77 12.00
C ASP A 273 -1.73 10.20 12.09
N ASN A 274 -0.88 9.36 12.71
CA ASN A 274 0.56 9.61 12.76
C ASN A 274 1.20 9.55 11.37
N ALA A 275 0.78 8.60 10.54
CA ALA A 275 1.25 8.49 9.15
C ALA A 275 0.87 9.70 8.31
N MET A 276 -0.36 10.21 8.55
CA MET A 276 -0.97 11.28 7.77
C MET A 276 -0.82 12.66 8.41
N ALA A 277 -0.25 12.75 9.63
CA ALA A 277 -0.03 14.03 10.31
C ALA A 277 0.93 14.93 9.52
N PRO A 278 0.62 16.22 9.38
CA PRO A 278 1.54 17.15 8.76
C PRO A 278 2.89 17.17 9.50
N PRO A 279 4.00 17.47 8.81
CA PRO A 279 5.28 17.61 9.47
C PRO A 279 5.17 18.61 10.61
N THR A 280 5.85 18.32 11.72
CA THR A 280 5.86 19.21 12.89
C THR A 280 6.37 20.60 12.50
N LEU A 281 5.99 21.62 13.28
CA LEU A 281 6.48 23.00 13.05
C LEU A 281 8.00 23.03 12.98
N HIS A 282 8.70 22.29 13.85
CA HIS A 282 10.16 22.16 13.83
C HIS A 282 10.70 21.62 12.49
N ASN A 283 10.08 20.58 11.95
CA ASN A 283 10.49 20.02 10.65
C ASN A 283 10.21 20.99 9.50
N ARG A 284 9.10 21.73 9.55
CA ARG A 284 8.81 22.79 8.57
C ARG A 284 9.84 23.89 8.61
N ILE A 285 10.17 24.40 9.80
CA ILE A 285 11.20 25.42 9.99
C ILE A 285 12.56 24.93 9.48
N ALA A 286 12.98 23.71 9.87
CA ALA A 286 14.24 23.13 9.40
C ALA A 286 14.31 23.01 7.87
N MET A 287 13.24 22.61 7.23
CA MET A 287 13.20 22.50 5.76
C MET A 287 13.19 23.85 5.07
N ASP A 288 12.53 24.85 5.64
CA ASP A 288 12.56 26.22 5.10
C ASP A 288 13.94 26.85 5.28
N ILE A 289 14.65 26.59 6.38
CA ILE A 289 16.05 26.96 6.58
C ILE A 289 16.93 26.33 5.50
N ILE A 290 16.79 25.02 5.24
CA ILE A 290 17.59 24.33 4.21
C ILE A 290 17.34 24.93 2.82
N LYS A 291 16.09 25.28 2.48
CA LYS A 291 15.76 25.92 1.20
C LYS A 291 16.38 27.33 1.05
N MET A 292 16.64 27.99 2.16
CA MET A 292 17.20 29.35 2.21
C MET A 292 18.74 29.37 2.33
N LEU A 293 19.37 28.21 2.45
CA LEU A 293 20.82 28.08 2.73
C LEU A 293 21.79 28.77 1.75
N PRO A 294 21.46 29.16 0.51
CA PRO A 294 22.34 30.01 -0.26
C PRO A 294 22.31 31.50 0.15
N ALA A 295 21.37 31.90 1.01
CA ALA A 295 21.17 33.25 1.42
C ALA A 295 22.07 33.65 2.62
N THR A 296 22.45 34.91 2.72
CA THR A 296 23.27 35.43 3.84
C THR A 296 22.50 35.25 5.16
N ARG A 297 23.26 35.00 6.26
CA ARG A 297 22.72 34.76 7.60
C ARG A 297 21.71 35.82 8.10
N GLN A 298 21.90 37.08 7.71
CA GLN A 298 21.00 38.18 8.06
C GLN A 298 19.67 38.14 7.28
N PHE A 299 19.70 37.71 6.04
CA PHE A 299 18.50 37.57 5.23
C PHE A 299 17.62 36.44 5.75
N LEU A 300 18.23 35.30 6.09
CA LEU A 300 17.57 34.15 6.72
C LEU A 300 16.82 34.57 8.00
N PHE A 301 17.44 35.33 8.88
CA PHE A 301 16.83 35.71 10.15
C PHE A 301 15.58 36.58 9.93
N ARG A 302 15.65 37.56 9.05
CA ARG A 302 14.55 38.47 8.71
C ARG A 302 13.37 37.77 8.04
N GLU A 303 13.63 36.81 7.17
CA GLU A 303 12.55 36.03 6.51
C GLU A 303 11.90 35.05 7.48
N MET A 304 12.66 34.51 8.42
CA MET A 304 12.10 33.65 9.47
C MET A 304 11.24 34.45 10.46
N GLU A 305 11.65 35.63 10.88
CA GLU A 305 10.85 36.52 11.73
C GLU A 305 9.51 36.89 11.07
N LYS A 306 9.48 37.10 9.76
CA LYS A 306 8.25 37.40 9.00
C LYS A 306 7.32 36.22 8.84
N LYS A 307 7.88 35.02 8.74
CA LYS A 307 7.11 33.78 8.41
C LYS A 307 6.61 33.05 9.64
N TYR A 308 7.33 33.16 10.73
CA TYR A 308 7.02 32.47 11.99
C TYR A 308 7.02 33.49 13.13
N ASP A 309 5.99 33.42 13.98
CA ASP A 309 6.02 34.17 15.24
C ASP A 309 7.11 33.54 16.13
N MET A 310 8.28 34.21 16.20
CA MET A 310 9.44 33.72 16.93
C MET A 310 9.17 33.47 18.43
N ASN A 311 8.06 33.98 18.98
CA ASN A 311 7.65 33.72 20.35
C ASN A 311 7.05 32.28 20.51
N GLN A 312 6.70 31.63 19.41
CA GLN A 312 6.23 30.22 19.42
C GLN A 312 7.37 29.23 19.21
N VAL A 313 8.59 29.69 18.97
CA VAL A 313 9.76 28.84 18.61
C VAL A 313 10.74 28.70 19.79
N LYS A 314 10.44 29.29 20.95
CA LYS A 314 11.26 29.17 22.16
C LYS A 314 10.90 27.89 22.94
#